data_8e83bc6e1c9dcba12c2f42c0c6a2242a
#
_entry.id   8e83bc6e1c9dcba12c2f42c0c6a2242a
#
_cell.length_a   1.000
_cell.length_b   1.000
_cell.length_c   1.000
_cell.angle_alpha   90.00
_cell.angle_beta   90.00
_cell.angle_gamma   90.00
#
_symmetry.space_group_name_H-M   'P 1'
#
loop_
_entity.id
_entity.type
_entity.pdbx_description
1 polymer ?
#
loop_
_entity_poly.entity_id
_entity_poly.type
_entity_poly.pdbx_seq_one_letter_code
_entity_poly.pdbx_strand_id
1 'polypeptide(L)'
;MLIEERTYRIEKDFLGEKEIPADVYYGIQTLRAVENFPITGYKVNEEMIRALAMIKKAAALANMDTKRLYDGIGSAIVKASDEVIDGKWHEYFIVDPIQGGAGTSMNMNINEIVANRALELMGHNKGDYVHVSPNSHVNMSQSTNDVFPTAIHLSTLRLLEQLLQTMTKMSTVLKNKAKQFDHVIKMGRTHLQDAVPIRLGQEFEAYSRVLDRDIKRISQSRQHLYEVNMGATAVGTGLNADPRYIENVVKYLAEISNLPLVGAEHLVDATQNTDAYTEVSASLKVCMMNMSKIANDLRLMASGPRAGLGEITLPARQPGSSIMPGKVNPVMPELINQVAFQVIGNDNTICLASEAGQLELNVMEPVLVFNLLQSISIMNNAFNVFTDYCLEGIEANEQHLKDYVEQSVGVITAVNPHLGYEVVSRIAREAILKGKSVRELCLQYDVLTEEELDLILNPYEMTKPGIAGASLFDRQ
;
A
#
# COMPACT_ATOMS: atom_id res chain seq x y z
N MET A 1 -15.46 14.27 -42.87
CA MET A 1 -14.42 13.62 -42.06
C MET A 1 -13.56 12.84 -43.01
N LEU A 2 -12.37 13.34 -43.35
CA LEU A 2 -11.42 12.61 -44.19
C LEU A 2 -10.98 11.41 -43.36
N ILE A 3 -11.21 10.20 -43.85
CA ILE A 3 -10.59 8.98 -43.34
C ILE A 3 -9.12 9.11 -43.73
N GLU A 4 -8.23 9.48 -42.78
CA GLU A 4 -6.78 9.36 -43.00
C GLU A 4 -6.50 7.89 -43.27
N GLU A 5 -6.04 7.55 -44.46
CA GLU A 5 -5.57 6.21 -44.77
C GLU A 5 -4.39 5.90 -43.86
N ARG A 6 -4.62 5.04 -42.86
CA ARG A 6 -3.58 4.61 -41.96
C ARG A 6 -2.53 3.82 -42.73
N THR A 7 -1.31 4.29 -42.74
CA THR A 7 -0.18 3.57 -43.37
C THR A 7 0.28 2.45 -42.43
N TYR A 8 0.69 1.32 -43.03
CA TYR A 8 1.17 0.14 -42.28
C TYR A 8 2.59 -0.18 -42.71
N ARG A 9 3.38 -0.74 -41.78
CA ARG A 9 4.65 -1.41 -42.05
C ARG A 9 4.49 -2.92 -41.83
N ILE A 10 5.23 -3.71 -42.59
CA ILE A 10 5.24 -5.17 -42.44
C ILE A 10 6.41 -5.54 -41.51
N GLU A 11 6.13 -6.24 -40.43
CA GLU A 11 7.14 -6.85 -39.57
C GLU A 11 7.04 -8.37 -39.62
N LYS A 12 8.18 -9.05 -39.39
CA LYS A 12 8.28 -10.50 -39.46
C LYS A 12 8.97 -11.07 -38.23
N ASP A 13 8.41 -12.16 -37.70
CA ASP A 13 9.03 -13.03 -36.73
C ASP A 13 9.04 -14.49 -37.24
N PHE A 14 9.43 -15.44 -36.38
CA PHE A 14 9.48 -16.86 -36.78
C PHE A 14 8.09 -17.47 -37.05
N LEU A 15 7.00 -16.83 -36.59
CA LEU A 15 5.62 -17.24 -36.82
C LEU A 15 5.03 -16.66 -38.11
N GLY A 16 5.73 -15.75 -38.80
CA GLY A 16 5.29 -15.13 -40.03
C GLY A 16 5.19 -13.61 -39.94
N GLU A 17 4.52 -13.01 -40.92
CA GLU A 17 4.41 -11.56 -41.12
C GLU A 17 3.11 -11.01 -40.55
N LYS A 18 3.14 -9.73 -40.11
CA LYS A 18 1.97 -8.95 -39.75
C LYS A 18 2.12 -7.50 -40.13
N GLU A 19 0.98 -6.87 -40.38
CA GLU A 19 0.87 -5.43 -40.62
C GLU A 19 0.78 -4.70 -39.29
N ILE A 20 1.69 -3.76 -39.05
CA ILE A 20 1.75 -2.89 -37.91
C ILE A 20 1.48 -1.46 -38.34
N PRO A 21 0.65 -0.64 -37.68
CA PRO A 21 0.52 0.77 -38.02
C PRO A 21 1.88 1.45 -38.04
N ALA A 22 2.18 2.24 -39.07
CA ALA A 22 3.51 2.78 -39.28
C ALA A 22 3.94 3.82 -38.25
N ASP A 23 2.97 4.47 -37.60
CA ASP A 23 3.15 5.55 -36.63
C ASP A 23 3.48 5.05 -35.21
N VAL A 24 3.11 3.81 -34.83
CA VAL A 24 3.28 3.27 -33.47
C VAL A 24 4.70 2.78 -33.20
N TYR A 25 5.08 2.72 -31.90
CA TYR A 25 6.40 2.25 -31.46
C TYR A 25 6.42 0.77 -31.05
N TYR A 26 5.27 0.15 -30.78
CA TYR A 26 5.23 -1.32 -30.58
C TYR A 26 5.41 -2.06 -31.91
N GLY A 27 5.76 -3.34 -31.85
CA GLY A 27 5.99 -4.18 -33.01
C GLY A 27 5.14 -5.44 -33.02
N ILE A 28 5.59 -6.42 -33.82
CA ILE A 28 4.86 -7.66 -34.12
C ILE A 28 4.61 -8.53 -32.87
N GLN A 29 5.56 -8.63 -31.94
CA GLN A 29 5.41 -9.48 -30.76
C GLN A 29 4.39 -8.88 -29.78
N THR A 30 4.39 -7.57 -29.60
CA THR A 30 3.37 -6.86 -28.86
C THR A 30 1.98 -7.06 -29.46
N LEU A 31 1.85 -6.93 -30.78
CA LEU A 31 0.55 -7.13 -31.45
C LEU A 31 0.02 -8.55 -31.24
N ARG A 32 0.88 -9.58 -31.36
CA ARG A 32 0.49 -10.95 -31.06
C ARG A 32 0.04 -11.13 -29.60
N ALA A 33 0.73 -10.49 -28.65
CA ALA A 33 0.37 -10.55 -27.24
C ALA A 33 -1.01 -9.94 -26.97
N VAL A 34 -1.32 -8.79 -27.60
CA VAL A 34 -2.65 -8.15 -27.49
C VAL A 34 -3.75 -9.03 -28.06
N GLU A 35 -3.49 -9.70 -29.18
CA GLU A 35 -4.44 -10.63 -29.77
C GLU A 35 -4.65 -11.90 -28.91
N ASN A 36 -3.57 -12.38 -28.25
CA ASN A 36 -3.61 -13.60 -27.45
C ASN A 36 -4.25 -13.38 -26.06
N PHE A 37 -4.07 -12.19 -25.46
CA PHE A 37 -4.43 -11.95 -24.07
C PHE A 37 -5.33 -10.72 -23.88
N PRO A 38 -6.54 -10.68 -24.48
CA PRO A 38 -7.52 -9.61 -24.19
C PRO A 38 -8.30 -9.98 -22.90
N ILE A 39 -7.67 -9.91 -21.74
CA ILE A 39 -8.17 -10.50 -20.48
C ILE A 39 -8.85 -9.46 -19.60
N THR A 40 -8.12 -8.44 -19.14
CA THR A 40 -8.62 -7.47 -18.17
C THR A 40 -9.01 -6.13 -18.77
N GLY A 41 -8.36 -5.73 -19.85
CA GLY A 41 -8.42 -4.39 -20.42
C GLY A 41 -7.73 -3.33 -19.56
N TYR A 42 -7.06 -3.69 -18.47
CA TYR A 42 -6.26 -2.78 -17.67
C TYR A 42 -4.93 -2.46 -18.33
N LYS A 43 -4.38 -1.31 -17.98
CA LYS A 43 -3.02 -0.92 -18.37
C LYS A 43 -2.00 -1.47 -17.38
N VAL A 44 -0.80 -1.73 -17.88
CA VAL A 44 0.36 -2.02 -17.02
C VAL A 44 0.68 -0.78 -16.17
N ASN A 45 1.07 -1.01 -14.91
CA ASN A 45 1.43 0.07 -13.99
C ASN A 45 2.61 0.88 -14.52
N GLU A 46 2.54 2.21 -14.45
CA GLU A 46 3.58 3.11 -15.00
C GLU A 46 4.95 2.89 -14.36
N GLU A 47 5.02 2.59 -13.05
CA GLU A 47 6.30 2.30 -12.39
C GLU A 47 6.92 0.99 -12.90
N MET A 48 6.11 0.02 -13.33
CA MET A 48 6.60 -1.19 -14.00
C MET A 48 7.21 -0.86 -15.37
N ILE A 49 6.56 0.02 -16.15
CA ILE A 49 7.09 0.49 -17.44
C ILE A 49 8.42 1.22 -17.23
N ARG A 50 8.48 2.12 -16.27
CA ARG A 50 9.72 2.85 -15.91
C ARG A 50 10.83 1.90 -15.48
N ALA A 51 10.52 0.91 -14.65
CA ALA A 51 11.48 -0.09 -14.18
C ALA A 51 12.06 -0.90 -15.34
N LEU A 52 11.22 -1.37 -16.27
CA LEU A 52 11.66 -2.06 -17.48
C LEU A 52 12.60 -1.18 -18.31
N ALA A 53 12.27 0.11 -18.49
CA ALA A 53 13.12 1.04 -19.25
C ALA A 53 14.48 1.30 -18.55
N MET A 54 14.50 1.40 -17.20
CA MET A 54 15.75 1.51 -16.43
C MET A 54 16.66 0.30 -16.65
N ILE A 55 16.08 -0.91 -16.71
CA ILE A 55 16.83 -2.13 -16.99
C ILE A 55 17.41 -2.09 -18.42
N LYS A 56 16.63 -1.65 -19.42
CA LYS A 56 17.14 -1.56 -20.80
C LYS A 56 18.29 -0.55 -20.91
N LYS A 57 18.19 0.58 -20.21
CA LYS A 57 19.28 1.56 -20.11
C LYS A 57 20.53 0.96 -19.46
N ALA A 58 20.39 0.33 -18.30
CA ALA A 58 21.50 -0.31 -17.58
C ALA A 58 22.18 -1.41 -18.42
N ALA A 59 21.38 -2.25 -19.08
CA ALA A 59 21.87 -3.31 -19.92
C ALA A 59 22.62 -2.79 -21.15
N ALA A 60 22.15 -1.72 -21.79
CA ALA A 60 22.86 -1.08 -22.90
C ALA A 60 24.21 -0.53 -22.48
N LEU A 61 24.30 0.17 -21.34
CA LEU A 61 25.55 0.67 -20.77
C LEU A 61 26.53 -0.47 -20.49
N ALA A 62 26.10 -1.52 -19.80
CA ALA A 62 26.92 -2.67 -19.48
C ALA A 62 27.40 -3.44 -20.73
N ASN A 63 26.58 -3.57 -21.76
CA ASN A 63 26.97 -4.21 -23.01
C ASN A 63 27.94 -3.34 -23.84
N MET A 64 27.86 -2.02 -23.76
CA MET A 64 28.88 -1.12 -24.34
C MET A 64 30.22 -1.28 -23.65
N ASP A 65 30.27 -1.35 -22.31
CA ASP A 65 31.50 -1.55 -21.56
C ASP A 65 32.20 -2.85 -21.94
N THR A 66 31.44 -3.92 -22.14
CA THR A 66 31.97 -5.23 -22.54
C THR A 66 32.28 -5.31 -24.04
N LYS A 67 32.03 -4.23 -24.81
CA LYS A 67 32.21 -4.15 -26.27
C LYS A 67 31.37 -5.17 -27.05
N ARG A 68 30.25 -5.62 -26.46
CA ARG A 68 29.28 -6.48 -27.12
C ARG A 68 28.26 -5.68 -27.94
N LEU A 69 27.96 -4.45 -27.50
CA LEU A 69 27.08 -3.52 -28.19
C LEU A 69 27.87 -2.34 -28.76
N TYR A 70 27.66 -2.04 -30.03
CA TYR A 70 28.28 -0.87 -30.69
C TYR A 70 27.80 0.43 -30.02
N ASP A 71 28.74 1.33 -29.73
CA ASP A 71 28.50 2.54 -28.92
C ASP A 71 27.41 3.44 -29.53
N GLY A 72 27.28 3.52 -30.85
CA GLY A 72 26.23 4.29 -31.52
C GLY A 72 24.83 3.75 -31.30
N ILE A 73 24.67 2.43 -31.37
CA ILE A 73 23.38 1.75 -31.11
C ILE A 73 23.06 1.84 -29.61
N GLY A 74 24.04 1.55 -28.74
CA GLY A 74 23.87 1.62 -27.29
C GLY A 74 23.48 3.02 -26.84
N SER A 75 24.09 4.07 -27.37
CA SER A 75 23.72 5.46 -27.04
C SER A 75 22.30 5.81 -27.48
N ALA A 76 21.82 5.29 -28.61
CA ALA A 76 20.45 5.49 -29.07
C ALA A 76 19.44 4.75 -28.16
N ILE A 77 19.77 3.51 -27.74
CA ILE A 77 18.97 2.73 -26.78
C ILE A 77 18.89 3.46 -25.44
N VAL A 78 19.99 3.99 -24.90
CA VAL A 78 20.03 4.77 -23.65
C VAL A 78 19.10 5.97 -23.74
N LYS A 79 19.20 6.78 -24.81
CA LYS A 79 18.33 7.95 -25.01
C LYS A 79 16.85 7.58 -25.13
N ALA A 80 16.54 6.52 -25.90
CA ALA A 80 15.16 6.04 -26.03
C ALA A 80 14.61 5.56 -24.68
N SER A 81 15.43 4.86 -23.86
CA SER A 81 15.06 4.41 -22.53
C SER A 81 14.82 5.60 -21.58
N ASP A 82 15.66 6.65 -21.64
CA ASP A 82 15.46 7.88 -20.84
C ASP A 82 14.10 8.52 -21.13
N GLU A 83 13.71 8.61 -22.41
CA GLU A 83 12.40 9.16 -22.78
C GLU A 83 11.24 8.33 -22.17
N VAL A 84 11.35 7.00 -22.09
CA VAL A 84 10.33 6.15 -21.43
C VAL A 84 10.36 6.33 -19.93
N ILE A 85 11.53 6.43 -19.31
CA ILE A 85 11.67 6.71 -17.86
C ILE A 85 11.00 8.03 -17.51
N ASP A 86 11.11 9.04 -18.37
CA ASP A 86 10.47 10.35 -18.22
C ASP A 86 8.94 10.35 -18.47
N GLY A 87 8.36 9.21 -18.82
CA GLY A 87 6.93 9.02 -19.02
C GLY A 87 6.43 9.18 -20.45
N LYS A 88 7.35 9.33 -21.45
CA LYS A 88 6.96 9.34 -22.85
C LYS A 88 6.70 7.91 -23.35
N TRP A 89 5.85 7.79 -24.37
CA TRP A 89 5.57 6.54 -25.11
C TRP A 89 4.86 5.46 -24.28
N HIS A 90 4.38 5.75 -23.07
CA HIS A 90 3.62 4.83 -22.23
C HIS A 90 2.31 4.41 -22.88
N GLU A 91 1.71 5.23 -23.74
CA GLU A 91 0.52 4.92 -24.52
C GLU A 91 0.69 3.73 -25.47
N TYR A 92 1.94 3.41 -25.86
CA TYR A 92 2.26 2.25 -26.68
C TYR A 92 2.52 0.97 -25.87
N PHE A 93 2.46 1.06 -24.56
CA PHE A 93 2.50 -0.11 -23.68
C PHE A 93 1.10 -0.69 -23.54
N ILE A 94 0.71 -1.53 -24.51
CA ILE A 94 -0.68 -1.93 -24.76
C ILE A 94 -1.01 -3.38 -24.38
N VAL A 95 -0.04 -4.14 -23.89
CA VAL A 95 -0.26 -5.53 -23.45
C VAL A 95 -1.07 -5.57 -22.15
N ASP A 96 -1.93 -6.58 -22.01
CA ASP A 96 -2.69 -6.80 -20.78
C ASP A 96 -1.76 -7.21 -19.63
N PRO A 97 -1.94 -6.72 -18.39
CA PRO A 97 -1.11 -7.11 -17.26
C PRO A 97 -1.24 -8.59 -16.86
N ILE A 98 -2.35 -9.25 -17.19
CA ILE A 98 -2.52 -10.70 -16.97
C ILE A 98 -2.29 -11.43 -18.29
N GLN A 99 -1.19 -12.16 -18.37
CA GLN A 99 -0.70 -12.79 -19.59
C GLN A 99 0.08 -14.06 -19.27
N GLY A 100 0.05 -15.04 -20.18
CA GLY A 100 0.94 -16.19 -20.13
C GLY A 100 2.36 -15.83 -20.60
N GLY A 101 3.35 -16.67 -20.24
CA GLY A 101 4.74 -16.52 -20.69
C GLY A 101 5.64 -15.74 -19.75
N ALA A 102 5.36 -15.73 -18.45
CA ALA A 102 6.22 -15.18 -17.39
C ALA A 102 6.62 -13.71 -17.60
N GLY A 103 5.76 -12.89 -18.24
CA GLY A 103 6.05 -11.49 -18.52
C GLY A 103 6.77 -11.21 -19.85
N THR A 104 6.97 -12.22 -20.69
CA THR A 104 7.65 -12.05 -21.98
C THR A 104 6.97 -10.99 -22.86
N SER A 105 5.65 -10.90 -22.85
CA SER A 105 4.93 -9.90 -23.64
C SER A 105 5.24 -8.47 -23.17
N MET A 106 5.35 -8.22 -21.85
CA MET A 106 5.78 -6.91 -21.32
C MET A 106 7.24 -6.62 -21.66
N ASN A 107 8.13 -7.61 -21.53
CA ASN A 107 9.54 -7.47 -21.88
C ASN A 107 9.72 -7.15 -23.38
N MET A 108 8.95 -7.81 -24.25
CA MET A 108 9.02 -7.53 -25.69
C MET A 108 8.37 -6.21 -26.05
N ASN A 109 7.30 -5.79 -25.39
CA ASN A 109 6.69 -4.48 -25.62
C ASN A 109 7.68 -3.34 -25.37
N ILE A 110 8.40 -3.36 -24.22
CA ILE A 110 9.45 -2.34 -23.98
C ILE A 110 10.61 -2.47 -24.98
N ASN A 111 11.03 -3.69 -25.33
CA ASN A 111 12.11 -3.90 -26.30
C ASN A 111 11.76 -3.29 -27.67
N GLU A 112 10.53 -3.48 -28.14
CA GLU A 112 10.07 -2.95 -29.43
C GLU A 112 9.92 -1.43 -29.39
N ILE A 113 9.36 -0.85 -28.31
CA ILE A 113 9.26 0.61 -28.15
C ILE A 113 10.66 1.25 -28.19
N VAL A 114 11.59 0.72 -27.38
CA VAL A 114 12.96 1.26 -27.29
C VAL A 114 13.70 1.08 -28.63
N ALA A 115 13.56 -0.08 -29.31
CA ALA A 115 14.19 -0.31 -30.60
C ALA A 115 13.67 0.65 -31.67
N ASN A 116 12.36 0.81 -31.79
CA ASN A 116 11.75 1.70 -32.77
C ASN A 116 12.08 3.19 -32.49
N ARG A 117 12.16 3.59 -31.24
CA ARG A 117 12.59 4.95 -30.88
C ARG A 117 14.09 5.16 -31.17
N ALA A 118 14.93 4.17 -30.87
CA ALA A 118 16.35 4.23 -31.19
C ALA A 118 16.61 4.31 -32.70
N LEU A 119 15.87 3.55 -33.52
CA LEU A 119 15.89 3.63 -34.97
C LEU A 119 15.60 5.06 -35.46
N GLU A 120 14.53 5.67 -34.97
CA GLU A 120 14.14 7.02 -35.33
C GLU A 120 15.22 8.05 -34.93
N LEU A 121 15.80 7.93 -33.71
CA LEU A 121 16.91 8.77 -33.23
C LEU A 121 18.17 8.65 -34.11
N MET A 122 18.35 7.51 -34.77
CA MET A 122 19.46 7.25 -35.70
C MET A 122 19.12 7.60 -37.16
N GLY A 123 17.91 8.10 -37.45
CA GLY A 123 17.46 8.49 -38.80
C GLY A 123 16.96 7.33 -39.67
N HIS A 124 16.60 6.18 -39.06
CA HIS A 124 16.00 5.02 -39.71
C HIS A 124 14.48 4.97 -39.50
N ASN A 125 13.81 4.18 -40.32
CA ASN A 125 12.38 3.94 -40.18
C ASN A 125 12.10 2.94 -39.02
N LYS A 126 10.95 3.09 -38.38
CA LYS A 126 10.44 2.10 -37.41
C LYS A 126 10.28 0.74 -38.13
N GLY A 127 10.65 -0.34 -37.45
CA GLY A 127 10.63 -1.71 -38.00
C GLY A 127 11.90 -2.11 -38.77
N ASP A 128 12.85 -1.20 -38.99
CA ASP A 128 14.12 -1.50 -39.66
C ASP A 128 15.12 -2.20 -38.71
N TYR A 129 14.73 -3.36 -38.22
CA TYR A 129 15.43 -4.12 -37.20
C TYR A 129 16.79 -4.68 -37.61
N VAL A 130 17.20 -4.48 -38.89
CA VAL A 130 18.59 -4.76 -39.32
C VAL A 130 19.57 -3.82 -38.60
N HIS A 131 19.16 -2.57 -38.37
CA HIS A 131 19.98 -1.56 -37.69
C HIS A 131 19.87 -1.61 -36.15
N VAL A 132 18.64 -1.64 -35.61
CA VAL A 132 18.42 -1.81 -34.17
C VAL A 132 17.31 -2.84 -33.93
N SER A 133 17.72 -4.03 -33.49
CA SER A 133 16.80 -5.14 -33.24
C SER A 133 16.34 -5.16 -31.78
N PRO A 134 15.02 -5.35 -31.50
CA PRO A 134 14.51 -5.56 -30.13
C PRO A 134 15.18 -6.73 -29.42
N ASN A 135 15.38 -7.85 -30.11
CA ASN A 135 15.96 -9.06 -29.56
C ASN A 135 17.49 -9.01 -29.47
N SER A 136 18.17 -8.63 -30.58
CA SER A 136 19.63 -8.76 -30.66
C SER A 136 20.38 -7.59 -30.02
N HIS A 137 19.77 -6.40 -29.90
CA HIS A 137 20.41 -5.22 -29.36
C HIS A 137 19.78 -4.77 -28.04
N VAL A 138 18.47 -4.50 -27.99
CA VAL A 138 17.81 -3.99 -26.78
C VAL A 138 17.78 -5.07 -25.68
N ASN A 139 17.52 -6.33 -26.04
CA ASN A 139 17.49 -7.47 -25.12
C ASN A 139 18.83 -8.23 -25.00
N MET A 140 19.93 -7.67 -25.53
CA MET A 140 21.25 -8.31 -25.50
C MET A 140 21.67 -8.69 -24.07
N SER A 141 22.20 -9.91 -23.90
CA SER A 141 22.64 -10.48 -22.61
C SER A 141 21.55 -10.64 -21.57
N GLN A 142 20.27 -10.62 -21.94
CA GLN A 142 19.12 -10.69 -21.07
C GLN A 142 18.17 -11.84 -21.43
N SER A 143 17.39 -12.26 -20.45
CA SER A 143 16.17 -13.05 -20.62
C SER A 143 15.00 -12.29 -19.99
N THR A 144 13.76 -12.61 -20.36
CA THR A 144 12.60 -12.17 -19.57
C THR A 144 12.75 -12.60 -18.11
N ASN A 145 13.37 -13.74 -17.85
CA ASN A 145 13.45 -14.39 -16.55
C ASN A 145 14.38 -13.67 -15.55
N ASP A 146 15.23 -12.78 -16.00
CA ASP A 146 15.99 -11.87 -15.13
C ASP A 146 15.48 -10.41 -15.21
N VAL A 147 15.01 -9.97 -16.36
CA VAL A 147 14.45 -8.63 -16.55
C VAL A 147 13.15 -8.43 -15.79
N PHE A 148 12.22 -9.36 -15.89
CA PHE A 148 10.87 -9.19 -15.36
C PHE A 148 10.83 -9.18 -13.82
N PRO A 149 11.43 -10.15 -13.10
CA PRO A 149 11.49 -10.09 -11.64
C PRO A 149 12.28 -8.87 -11.15
N THR A 150 13.39 -8.49 -11.81
CA THR A 150 14.11 -7.26 -11.46
C THR A 150 13.22 -6.03 -11.62
N ALA A 151 12.38 -5.95 -12.65
CA ALA A 151 11.42 -4.86 -12.82
C ALA A 151 10.33 -4.86 -11.73
N ILE A 152 9.91 -6.04 -11.26
CA ILE A 152 8.98 -6.15 -10.12
C ILE A 152 9.64 -5.56 -8.86
N HIS A 153 10.89 -5.92 -8.56
CA HIS A 153 11.64 -5.36 -7.42
C HIS A 153 11.69 -3.83 -7.46
N LEU A 154 12.12 -3.26 -8.60
CA LEU A 154 12.25 -1.81 -8.74
C LEU A 154 10.92 -1.08 -8.60
N SER A 155 9.89 -1.53 -9.34
CA SER A 155 8.57 -0.89 -9.32
C SER A 155 7.93 -0.97 -7.93
N THR A 156 8.08 -2.11 -7.25
CA THR A 156 7.59 -2.30 -5.88
C THR A 156 8.30 -1.36 -4.90
N LEU A 157 9.64 -1.27 -4.95
CA LEU A 157 10.42 -0.38 -4.09
C LEU A 157 10.02 1.09 -4.25
N ARG A 158 9.82 1.54 -5.49
CA ARG A 158 9.42 2.93 -5.78
C ARG A 158 8.01 3.25 -5.27
N LEU A 159 7.06 2.35 -5.45
CA LEU A 159 5.71 2.52 -4.92
C LEU A 159 5.67 2.42 -3.39
N LEU A 160 6.44 1.53 -2.78
CA LEU A 160 6.55 1.43 -1.32
C LEU A 160 7.14 2.70 -0.70
N GLU A 161 8.10 3.36 -1.35
CA GLU A 161 8.64 4.63 -0.86
C GLU A 161 7.55 5.70 -0.77
N GLN A 162 6.70 5.84 -1.79
CA GLN A 162 5.57 6.76 -1.79
C GLN A 162 4.55 6.40 -0.70
N LEU A 163 4.22 5.10 -0.56
CA LEU A 163 3.30 4.63 0.46
C LEU A 163 3.81 4.93 1.88
N LEU A 164 5.10 4.67 2.16
CA LEU A 164 5.69 4.93 3.47
C LEU A 164 5.70 6.41 3.83
N GLN A 165 5.91 7.31 2.86
CA GLN A 165 5.78 8.76 3.07
C GLN A 165 4.34 9.13 3.43
N THR A 166 3.36 8.62 2.70
CA THR A 166 1.93 8.83 2.98
C THR A 166 1.53 8.30 4.36
N MET A 167 1.99 7.10 4.74
CA MET A 167 1.74 6.52 6.06
C MET A 167 2.37 7.35 7.18
N THR A 168 3.55 7.90 6.96
CA THR A 168 4.24 8.78 7.93
C THR A 168 3.45 10.07 8.14
N LYS A 169 2.92 10.68 7.07
CA LYS A 169 2.00 11.83 7.16
C LYS A 169 0.77 11.47 7.98
N MET A 170 0.11 10.34 7.69
CA MET A 170 -1.07 9.87 8.42
C MET A 170 -0.78 9.62 9.90
N SER A 171 0.35 8.99 10.23
CA SER A 171 0.77 8.80 11.63
C SER A 171 0.95 10.13 12.36
N THR A 172 1.52 11.14 11.70
CA THR A 172 1.68 12.48 12.26
C THR A 172 0.33 13.12 12.57
N VAL A 173 -0.65 13.01 11.68
CA VAL A 173 -2.01 13.53 11.89
C VAL A 173 -2.67 12.82 13.08
N LEU A 174 -2.58 11.49 13.18
CA LEU A 174 -3.12 10.73 14.32
C LEU A 174 -2.47 11.15 15.65
N LYS A 175 -1.16 11.38 15.69
CA LYS A 175 -0.44 11.91 16.88
C LYS A 175 -0.89 13.31 17.25
N ASN A 176 -1.18 14.16 16.29
CA ASN A 176 -1.71 15.49 16.53
C ASN A 176 -3.14 15.42 17.09
N LYS A 177 -3.99 14.53 16.57
CA LYS A 177 -5.34 14.27 17.11
C LYS A 177 -5.28 13.69 18.52
N ALA A 178 -4.34 12.81 18.80
CA ALA A 178 -4.11 12.29 20.15
C ALA A 178 -3.84 13.42 21.15
N LYS A 179 -2.99 14.38 20.79
CA LYS A 179 -2.72 15.57 21.61
C LYS A 179 -3.94 16.50 21.72
N GLN A 180 -4.62 16.74 20.59
CA GLN A 180 -5.82 17.60 20.54
C GLN A 180 -6.91 17.09 21.47
N PHE A 181 -7.12 15.77 21.55
CA PHE A 181 -8.18 15.13 22.32
C PHE A 181 -7.73 14.58 23.69
N ASP A 182 -6.53 14.92 24.16
CA ASP A 182 -6.00 14.40 25.40
C ASP A 182 -6.81 14.82 26.63
N HIS A 183 -7.48 15.97 26.55
CA HIS A 183 -8.35 16.47 27.64
C HIS A 183 -9.78 15.91 27.57
N VAL A 184 -10.16 15.24 26.48
CA VAL A 184 -11.52 14.77 26.25
C VAL A 184 -11.70 13.39 26.91
N ILE A 185 -12.51 13.34 27.95
CA ILE A 185 -12.83 12.10 28.66
C ILE A 185 -14.09 11.47 28.04
N LYS A 186 -14.04 10.17 27.83
CA LYS A 186 -15.16 9.37 27.34
C LYS A 186 -15.32 8.07 28.11
N MET A 187 -16.46 7.41 27.94
CA MET A 187 -16.64 6.05 28.43
C MET A 187 -15.93 5.07 27.48
N GLY A 188 -14.95 4.31 28.03
CA GLY A 188 -14.36 3.19 27.32
C GLY A 188 -15.33 2.01 27.25
N ARG A 189 -15.24 1.22 26.16
CA ARG A 189 -16.10 0.05 25.96
C ARG A 189 -15.30 -1.20 25.68
N THR A 190 -15.73 -2.31 26.29
CA THR A 190 -15.31 -3.67 25.95
C THR A 190 -16.57 -4.47 25.64
N HIS A 191 -16.54 -5.32 24.60
CA HIS A 191 -17.74 -6.02 24.12
C HIS A 191 -18.89 -5.07 23.74
N LEU A 192 -18.59 -3.82 23.37
CA LEU A 192 -19.54 -2.71 23.15
C LEU A 192 -20.35 -2.34 24.39
N GLN A 193 -19.97 -2.83 25.58
CA GLN A 193 -20.58 -2.46 26.86
C GLN A 193 -19.69 -1.43 27.57
N ASP A 194 -20.32 -0.59 28.42
CA ASP A 194 -19.59 0.38 29.23
C ASP A 194 -18.55 -0.32 30.09
N ALA A 195 -17.34 0.20 30.12
CA ALA A 195 -16.25 -0.29 30.96
C ALA A 195 -15.82 0.79 31.97
N VAL A 196 -14.71 1.45 31.71
CA VAL A 196 -14.17 2.52 32.55
C VAL A 196 -13.83 3.74 31.71
N PRO A 197 -13.72 4.93 32.30
CA PRO A 197 -13.30 6.13 31.57
C PRO A 197 -11.95 5.96 30.86
N ILE A 198 -11.85 6.55 29.68
CA ILE A 198 -10.62 6.66 28.87
C ILE A 198 -10.57 8.06 28.26
N ARG A 199 -9.39 8.54 27.90
CA ARG A 199 -9.27 9.77 27.13
C ARG A 199 -9.36 9.45 25.63
N LEU A 200 -10.14 10.24 24.89
CA LEU A 200 -10.23 10.09 23.44
C LEU A 200 -8.83 10.22 22.79
N GLY A 201 -7.95 11.06 23.34
CA GLY A 201 -6.56 11.15 22.92
C GLY A 201 -5.77 9.84 23.04
N GLN A 202 -6.04 9.01 24.07
CA GLN A 202 -5.40 7.69 24.22
C GLN A 202 -5.82 6.71 23.11
N GLU A 203 -7.07 6.77 22.65
CA GLU A 203 -7.54 5.96 21.51
C GLU A 203 -6.80 6.36 20.20
N PHE A 204 -6.70 7.67 19.93
CA PHE A 204 -5.96 8.17 18.76
C PHE A 204 -4.45 7.89 18.86
N GLU A 205 -3.88 7.92 20.06
CA GLU A 205 -2.49 7.51 20.28
C GLU A 205 -2.31 6.01 19.95
N ALA A 206 -3.22 5.15 20.39
CA ALA A 206 -3.20 3.72 20.06
C ALA A 206 -3.27 3.47 18.56
N TYR A 207 -4.07 4.25 17.82
CA TYR A 207 -4.14 4.20 16.35
C TYR A 207 -2.80 4.59 15.72
N SER A 208 -2.16 5.67 16.20
CA SER A 208 -0.84 6.06 15.71
C SER A 208 0.23 5.00 15.98
N ARG A 209 0.20 4.37 17.14
CA ARG A 209 1.15 3.32 17.54
C ARG A 209 1.07 2.07 16.67
N VAL A 210 -0.12 1.64 16.28
CA VAL A 210 -0.25 0.48 15.37
C VAL A 210 0.24 0.83 13.98
N LEU A 211 -0.06 2.04 13.49
CA LEU A 211 0.43 2.51 12.19
C LEU A 211 1.97 2.63 12.15
N ASP A 212 2.59 3.13 13.22
CA ASP A 212 4.06 3.18 13.33
C ASP A 212 4.69 1.76 13.25
N ARG A 213 4.03 0.75 13.85
CA ARG A 213 4.47 -0.64 13.71
C ARG A 213 4.30 -1.17 12.28
N ASP A 214 3.24 -0.76 11.58
CA ASP A 214 3.02 -1.15 10.19
C ASP A 214 4.04 -0.49 9.25
N ILE A 215 4.36 0.78 9.45
CA ILE A 215 5.45 1.47 8.72
C ILE A 215 6.77 0.70 8.89
N LYS A 216 7.10 0.31 10.14
CA LYS A 216 8.32 -0.46 10.40
C LYS A 216 8.29 -1.83 9.70
N ARG A 217 7.17 -2.56 9.76
CA ARG A 217 7.00 -3.88 9.15
C ARG A 217 7.20 -3.82 7.64
N ILE A 218 6.52 -2.89 6.97
CA ILE A 218 6.63 -2.70 5.52
C ILE A 218 8.06 -2.24 5.15
N SER A 219 8.67 -1.36 5.94
CA SER A 219 10.06 -0.94 5.72
C SER A 219 11.06 -2.08 5.89
N GLN A 220 10.78 -3.07 6.75
CA GLN A 220 11.61 -4.25 6.91
C GLN A 220 11.41 -5.26 5.77
N SER A 221 10.18 -5.55 5.36
CA SER A 221 9.90 -6.52 4.29
C SER A 221 10.50 -6.12 2.94
N ARG A 222 10.67 -4.82 2.66
CA ARG A 222 11.29 -4.36 1.40
C ARG A 222 12.78 -4.67 1.28
N GLN A 223 13.47 -5.12 2.35
CA GLN A 223 14.92 -5.35 2.32
C GLN A 223 15.33 -6.44 1.32
N HIS A 224 14.51 -7.49 1.19
CA HIS A 224 14.77 -8.58 0.25
C HIS A 224 14.58 -8.17 -1.23
N LEU A 225 13.91 -7.03 -1.48
CA LEU A 225 13.76 -6.51 -2.84
C LEU A 225 15.00 -5.78 -3.37
N TYR A 226 16.00 -5.49 -2.54
CA TYR A 226 17.24 -4.88 -3.01
C TYR A 226 18.19 -5.87 -3.68
N GLU A 227 17.99 -7.15 -3.46
CA GLU A 227 18.70 -8.22 -4.12
C GLU A 227 17.99 -8.59 -5.44
N VAL A 228 18.69 -8.47 -6.59
CA VAL A 228 18.09 -8.68 -7.91
C VAL A 228 18.84 -9.77 -8.68
N ASN A 229 18.11 -10.50 -9.53
CA ASN A 229 18.70 -11.58 -10.35
C ASN A 229 19.16 -11.12 -11.74
N MET A 230 19.39 -9.84 -11.96
CA MET A 230 19.82 -9.32 -13.26
C MET A 230 21.17 -9.91 -13.69
N GLY A 231 21.23 -10.47 -14.90
CA GLY A 231 22.37 -11.25 -15.40
C GLY A 231 22.22 -12.76 -15.25
N ALA A 232 21.16 -13.24 -14.58
CA ALA A 232 20.85 -14.67 -14.43
C ALA A 232 20.53 -15.35 -15.76
N THR A 233 20.03 -14.60 -16.71
CA THR A 233 19.50 -15.08 -17.99
C THR A 233 18.35 -16.10 -17.84
N ALA A 234 18.38 -17.23 -18.55
CA ALA A 234 17.20 -18.09 -18.68
C ALA A 234 16.82 -18.87 -17.41
N VAL A 235 17.79 -19.38 -16.66
CA VAL A 235 17.59 -20.28 -15.52
C VAL A 235 18.54 -19.99 -14.33
N GLY A 236 19.18 -18.83 -14.31
CA GLY A 236 20.07 -18.46 -13.22
C GLY A 236 21.55 -18.80 -13.44
N THR A 237 21.90 -19.38 -14.57
CA THR A 237 23.30 -19.79 -14.84
C THR A 237 24.13 -18.70 -15.52
N GLY A 238 23.53 -17.59 -15.96
CA GLY A 238 24.21 -16.51 -16.66
C GLY A 238 24.70 -16.90 -18.08
N LEU A 239 24.15 -17.98 -18.65
CA LEU A 239 24.54 -18.44 -19.98
C LEU A 239 24.30 -17.33 -21.03
N ASN A 240 25.28 -17.10 -21.90
CA ASN A 240 25.32 -16.06 -22.94
C ASN A 240 25.50 -14.61 -22.43
N ALA A 241 25.70 -14.40 -21.14
CA ALA A 241 26.10 -13.11 -20.58
C ALA A 241 27.60 -13.08 -20.24
N ASP A 242 28.30 -11.99 -20.60
CA ASP A 242 29.69 -11.78 -20.18
C ASP A 242 29.72 -11.59 -18.66
N PRO A 243 30.62 -12.23 -17.90
CA PRO A 243 30.69 -12.04 -16.45
C PRO A 243 30.84 -10.58 -16.01
N ARG A 244 31.52 -9.73 -16.78
CA ARG A 244 31.62 -8.29 -16.50
C ARG A 244 30.29 -7.58 -16.72
N TYR A 245 29.48 -8.04 -17.69
CA TYR A 245 28.12 -7.53 -17.88
C TYR A 245 27.27 -7.81 -16.64
N ILE A 246 27.31 -9.04 -16.11
CA ILE A 246 26.52 -9.43 -14.92
C ILE A 246 26.84 -8.51 -13.74
N GLU A 247 28.12 -8.20 -13.53
CA GLU A 247 28.56 -7.29 -12.46
C GLU A 247 28.15 -5.82 -12.75
N ASN A 248 28.36 -5.32 -13.97
CA ASN A 248 28.17 -3.92 -14.31
C ASN A 248 26.70 -3.54 -14.45
N VAL A 249 25.85 -4.45 -14.94
CA VAL A 249 24.41 -4.14 -15.13
C VAL A 249 23.71 -3.79 -13.83
N VAL A 250 24.03 -4.49 -12.73
CA VAL A 250 23.46 -4.19 -11.41
C VAL A 250 23.98 -2.86 -10.85
N LYS A 251 25.27 -2.54 -11.05
CA LYS A 251 25.85 -1.23 -10.68
C LYS A 251 25.14 -0.08 -11.39
N TYR A 252 25.04 -0.16 -12.73
CA TYR A 252 24.31 0.85 -13.50
C TYR A 252 22.86 0.97 -13.08
N LEU A 253 22.19 -0.16 -12.81
CA LEU A 253 20.81 -0.14 -12.39
C LEU A 253 20.63 0.52 -11.01
N ALA A 254 21.54 0.26 -10.07
CA ALA A 254 21.58 0.93 -8.76
C ALA A 254 21.74 2.46 -8.90
N GLU A 255 22.64 2.90 -9.77
CA GLU A 255 22.86 4.33 -10.05
C GLU A 255 21.65 4.98 -10.71
N ILE A 256 21.08 4.34 -11.76
CA ILE A 256 19.93 4.88 -12.52
C ILE A 256 18.68 4.97 -11.64
N SER A 257 18.44 3.96 -10.82
CA SER A 257 17.25 3.90 -9.95
C SER A 257 17.41 4.69 -8.65
N ASN A 258 18.63 5.05 -8.28
CA ASN A 258 19.01 5.60 -6.97
C ASN A 258 18.57 4.68 -5.80
N LEU A 259 18.68 3.36 -6.01
CA LEU A 259 18.37 2.34 -5.02
C LEU A 259 19.63 1.53 -4.69
N PRO A 260 19.82 1.06 -3.45
CA PRO A 260 20.99 0.28 -3.05
C PRO A 260 20.89 -1.18 -3.52
N LEU A 261 20.74 -1.39 -4.83
CA LEU A 261 20.58 -2.70 -5.42
C LEU A 261 21.89 -3.48 -5.40
N VAL A 262 21.78 -4.77 -5.15
CA VAL A 262 22.89 -5.73 -5.20
C VAL A 262 22.51 -6.95 -6.06
N GLY A 263 23.48 -7.58 -6.68
CA GLY A 263 23.27 -8.85 -7.37
C GLY A 263 23.01 -9.98 -6.37
N ALA A 264 22.07 -10.87 -6.70
CA ALA A 264 21.77 -12.02 -5.87
C ALA A 264 23.00 -12.91 -5.67
N GLU A 265 23.20 -13.41 -4.44
CA GLU A 265 24.29 -14.33 -4.11
C GLU A 265 24.16 -15.64 -4.92
N HIS A 266 22.93 -16.10 -5.11
CA HIS A 266 22.62 -17.32 -5.86
C HIS A 266 21.57 -17.06 -6.93
N LEU A 267 22.01 -16.81 -8.17
CA LEU A 267 21.14 -16.40 -9.28
C LEU A 267 20.07 -17.44 -9.65
N VAL A 268 20.33 -18.75 -9.45
CA VAL A 268 19.32 -19.80 -9.71
C VAL A 268 18.20 -19.73 -8.68
N ASP A 269 18.53 -19.50 -7.41
CA ASP A 269 17.55 -19.29 -6.34
C ASP A 269 16.68 -18.06 -6.62
N ALA A 270 17.32 -16.93 -6.88
CA ALA A 270 16.63 -15.65 -7.13
C ALA A 270 15.82 -15.62 -8.45
N THR A 271 16.01 -16.61 -9.35
CA THR A 271 15.22 -16.73 -10.58
C THR A 271 13.95 -17.56 -10.39
N GLN A 272 13.95 -18.52 -9.46
CA GLN A 272 12.80 -19.42 -9.26
C GLN A 272 11.90 -19.03 -8.08
N ASN A 273 12.43 -18.34 -7.06
CA ASN A 273 11.70 -18.04 -5.84
C ASN A 273 11.12 -16.62 -5.85
N THR A 274 9.92 -16.48 -5.27
CA THR A 274 9.12 -15.25 -5.28
C THR A 274 8.64 -14.86 -3.87
N ASP A 275 9.27 -15.40 -2.83
CA ASP A 275 8.94 -15.20 -1.42
C ASP A 275 9.10 -13.74 -0.97
N ALA A 276 10.05 -12.99 -1.52
CA ALA A 276 10.22 -11.55 -1.27
C ALA A 276 8.94 -10.74 -1.58
N TYR A 277 8.23 -11.07 -2.65
CA TYR A 277 6.96 -10.42 -3.00
C TYR A 277 5.85 -10.79 -2.02
N THR A 278 5.81 -12.06 -1.61
CA THR A 278 4.81 -12.58 -0.67
C THR A 278 4.99 -11.97 0.72
N GLU A 279 6.23 -11.76 1.17
CA GLU A 279 6.52 -11.07 2.43
C GLU A 279 6.02 -9.62 2.42
N VAL A 280 6.30 -8.88 1.34
CA VAL A 280 5.76 -7.52 1.18
C VAL A 280 4.24 -7.54 1.20
N SER A 281 3.61 -8.41 0.40
CA SER A 281 2.15 -8.54 0.35
C SER A 281 1.53 -8.84 1.71
N ALA A 282 2.10 -9.79 2.46
CA ALA A 282 1.65 -10.12 3.81
C ALA A 282 1.74 -8.91 4.76
N SER A 283 2.80 -8.10 4.65
CA SER A 283 2.95 -6.88 5.46
C SER A 283 1.90 -5.81 5.12
N LEU A 284 1.56 -5.65 3.84
CA LEU A 284 0.47 -4.78 3.38
C LEU A 284 -0.89 -5.24 3.91
N LYS A 285 -1.18 -6.54 3.83
CA LYS A 285 -2.39 -7.14 4.40
C LYS A 285 -2.54 -6.84 5.88
N VAL A 286 -1.49 -7.05 6.68
CA VAL A 286 -1.52 -6.76 8.13
C VAL A 286 -1.82 -5.29 8.39
N CYS A 287 -1.20 -4.38 7.65
CA CYS A 287 -1.48 -2.95 7.73
C CYS A 287 -2.97 -2.67 7.43
N MET A 288 -3.51 -3.22 6.36
CA MET A 288 -4.91 -2.97 5.98
C MET A 288 -5.91 -3.59 6.97
N MET A 289 -5.60 -4.71 7.60
CA MET A 289 -6.41 -5.25 8.71
C MET A 289 -6.47 -4.27 9.89
N ASN A 290 -5.34 -3.68 10.27
CA ASN A 290 -5.27 -2.66 11.32
C ASN A 290 -6.06 -1.40 10.94
N MET A 291 -5.89 -0.92 9.71
CA MET A 291 -6.60 0.28 9.22
C MET A 291 -8.10 0.04 9.10
N SER A 292 -8.54 -1.15 8.71
CA SER A 292 -9.95 -1.53 8.68
C SER A 292 -10.57 -1.54 10.09
N LYS A 293 -9.83 -2.00 11.10
CA LYS A 293 -10.26 -1.91 12.51
C LYS A 293 -10.42 -0.47 12.97
N ILE A 294 -9.46 0.40 12.67
CA ILE A 294 -9.55 1.84 12.98
C ILE A 294 -10.76 2.48 12.29
N ALA A 295 -10.97 2.16 11.01
CA ALA A 295 -12.12 2.65 10.26
C ALA A 295 -13.46 2.20 10.87
N ASN A 296 -13.55 0.96 11.36
CA ASN A 296 -14.74 0.46 12.07
C ASN A 296 -14.99 1.22 13.37
N ASP A 297 -13.95 1.50 14.15
CA ASP A 297 -14.08 2.28 15.39
C ASP A 297 -14.58 3.70 15.09
N LEU A 298 -13.99 4.39 14.10
CA LEU A 298 -14.42 5.74 13.73
C LEU A 298 -15.88 5.78 13.23
N ARG A 299 -16.29 4.77 12.44
CA ARG A 299 -17.69 4.64 11.99
C ARG A 299 -18.64 4.44 13.17
N LEU A 300 -18.24 3.62 14.14
CA LEU A 300 -19.06 3.35 15.31
C LEU A 300 -19.16 4.58 16.21
N MET A 301 -18.04 5.24 16.54
CA MET A 301 -18.04 6.46 17.34
C MET A 301 -18.82 7.60 16.69
N ALA A 302 -18.81 7.71 15.37
CA ALA A 302 -19.54 8.73 14.61
C ALA A 302 -21.01 8.37 14.32
N SER A 303 -21.48 7.19 14.76
CA SER A 303 -22.82 6.71 14.46
C SER A 303 -23.90 7.62 15.04
N GLY A 304 -24.99 7.82 14.33
CA GLY A 304 -26.13 8.63 14.75
C GLY A 304 -26.41 9.78 13.78
N PRO A 305 -26.35 11.06 14.22
CA PRO A 305 -25.79 11.58 15.48
C PRO A 305 -26.71 11.51 16.72
N ARG A 306 -28.03 11.30 16.55
CA ARG A 306 -28.98 11.31 17.69
C ARG A 306 -29.36 9.93 18.21
N ALA A 307 -29.39 8.93 17.32
CA ALA A 307 -29.78 7.55 17.64
C ALA A 307 -28.60 6.57 17.57
N GLY A 308 -27.42 7.04 17.76
CA GLY A 308 -26.18 6.26 17.80
C GLY A 308 -25.24 6.80 18.86
N LEU A 309 -23.92 6.45 18.79
CA LEU A 309 -22.95 6.88 19.80
C LEU A 309 -22.68 8.38 19.75
N GLY A 310 -22.54 8.96 18.57
CA GLY A 310 -22.35 10.40 18.39
C GLY A 310 -21.15 11.00 19.14
N GLU A 311 -20.12 10.22 19.41
CA GLU A 311 -18.95 10.62 20.19
C GLU A 311 -18.03 11.58 19.44
N ILE A 312 -17.93 11.39 18.15
CA ILE A 312 -17.15 12.24 17.23
C ILE A 312 -17.99 12.65 16.02
N THR A 313 -17.57 13.72 15.38
CA THR A 313 -18.12 14.17 14.10
C THR A 313 -17.06 14.04 13.02
N LEU A 314 -17.42 13.37 11.92
CA LEU A 314 -16.57 13.25 10.74
C LEU A 314 -16.90 14.36 9.73
N PRO A 315 -15.93 14.85 8.94
CA PRO A 315 -16.18 15.81 7.87
C PRO A 315 -17.21 15.30 6.86
N ALA A 316 -18.23 16.13 6.56
CA ALA A 316 -19.20 15.82 5.54
C ALA A 316 -18.55 15.91 4.15
N ARG A 317 -18.55 14.81 3.38
CA ARG A 317 -17.90 14.76 2.06
C ARG A 317 -18.86 14.74 0.88
N GLN A 318 -20.08 14.21 1.09
CA GLN A 318 -21.11 14.13 0.07
C GLN A 318 -22.48 13.91 0.72
N PRO A 319 -23.59 14.23 0.03
CA PRO A 319 -24.92 13.83 0.48
C PRO A 319 -25.00 12.31 0.68
N GLY A 320 -25.53 11.87 1.81
CA GLY A 320 -25.54 10.46 2.21
C GLY A 320 -26.75 9.66 1.71
N SER A 321 -27.74 10.33 1.11
CA SER A 321 -28.98 9.67 0.67
C SER A 321 -29.65 10.45 -0.45
N SER A 322 -30.22 9.73 -1.42
CA SER A 322 -31.01 10.31 -2.50
C SER A 322 -32.45 10.68 -2.04
N ILE A 323 -32.89 10.17 -0.88
CA ILE A 323 -34.28 10.33 -0.39
C ILE A 323 -34.38 10.96 1.01
N MET A 324 -33.27 11.11 1.74
CA MET A 324 -33.22 11.67 3.09
C MET A 324 -32.33 12.92 3.11
N PRO A 325 -32.93 14.14 2.94
CA PRO A 325 -32.14 15.37 3.00
C PRO A 325 -31.41 15.51 4.36
N GLY A 326 -30.16 15.94 4.32
CA GLY A 326 -29.32 16.16 5.52
C GLY A 326 -28.64 14.91 6.09
N LYS A 327 -28.90 13.72 5.56
CA LYS A 327 -28.15 12.53 5.95
C LYS A 327 -26.71 12.57 5.38
N VAL A 328 -25.72 12.36 6.24
CA VAL A 328 -24.29 12.23 5.87
C VAL A 328 -23.78 10.88 6.33
N ASN A 329 -23.15 10.13 5.44
CA ASN A 329 -22.57 8.82 5.74
C ASN A 329 -21.04 8.92 5.96
N PRO A 330 -20.45 8.01 6.75
CA PRO A 330 -18.99 7.96 7.03
C PRO A 330 -18.22 7.34 5.85
N VAL A 331 -18.34 7.92 4.65
CA VAL A 331 -17.85 7.33 3.39
C VAL A 331 -16.32 7.15 3.33
N MET A 332 -15.55 7.97 4.04
CA MET A 332 -14.08 7.83 4.06
C MET A 332 -13.62 6.61 4.86
N PRO A 333 -14.08 6.33 6.07
CA PRO A 333 -13.82 5.05 6.73
C PRO A 333 -14.37 3.84 5.94
N GLU A 334 -15.54 3.96 5.27
CA GLU A 334 -16.05 2.88 4.41
C GLU A 334 -15.11 2.57 3.25
N LEU A 335 -14.50 3.60 2.64
CA LEU A 335 -13.47 3.43 1.62
C LEU A 335 -12.29 2.59 2.14
N ILE A 336 -11.79 2.89 3.35
CA ILE A 336 -10.70 2.13 3.97
C ILE A 336 -11.07 0.65 4.14
N ASN A 337 -12.29 0.34 4.60
CA ASN A 337 -12.76 -1.04 4.70
C ASN A 337 -12.75 -1.75 3.33
N GLN A 338 -13.25 -1.11 2.27
CA GLN A 338 -13.28 -1.69 0.92
C GLN A 338 -11.88 -1.93 0.37
N VAL A 339 -10.96 -0.97 0.54
CA VAL A 339 -9.55 -1.14 0.13
C VAL A 339 -8.89 -2.28 0.93
N ALA A 340 -9.21 -2.42 2.22
CA ALA A 340 -8.71 -3.54 3.02
C ALA A 340 -9.18 -4.89 2.46
N PHE A 341 -10.44 -5.02 2.09
CA PHE A 341 -10.97 -6.25 1.50
C PHE A 341 -10.27 -6.59 0.17
N GLN A 342 -10.05 -5.57 -0.67
CA GLN A 342 -9.35 -5.75 -1.95
C GLN A 342 -7.89 -6.21 -1.72
N VAL A 343 -7.15 -5.56 -0.83
CA VAL A 343 -5.74 -5.92 -0.55
C VAL A 343 -5.63 -7.33 0.05
N ILE A 344 -6.56 -7.72 0.93
CA ILE A 344 -6.61 -9.09 1.48
C ILE A 344 -6.87 -10.11 0.36
N GLY A 345 -7.78 -9.81 -0.57
CA GLY A 345 -8.04 -10.66 -1.74
C GLY A 345 -6.82 -10.77 -2.66
N ASN A 346 -6.15 -9.67 -2.91
CA ASN A 346 -4.91 -9.62 -3.69
C ASN A 346 -3.79 -10.45 -3.05
N ASP A 347 -3.63 -10.37 -1.73
CA ASP A 347 -2.63 -11.16 -0.99
C ASP A 347 -2.86 -12.68 -1.17
N ASN A 348 -4.11 -13.14 -1.12
CA ASN A 348 -4.44 -14.53 -1.39
C ASN A 348 -4.03 -14.94 -2.82
N THR A 349 -4.27 -14.08 -3.81
CA THR A 349 -3.86 -14.34 -5.20
C THR A 349 -2.33 -14.39 -5.31
N ILE A 350 -1.62 -13.49 -4.65
CA ILE A 350 -0.14 -13.46 -4.63
C ILE A 350 0.43 -14.73 -3.99
N CYS A 351 -0.14 -15.19 -2.87
CA CYS A 351 0.28 -16.45 -2.23
C CYS A 351 0.12 -17.66 -3.16
N LEU A 352 -1.03 -17.78 -3.84
CA LEU A 352 -1.28 -18.87 -4.79
C LEU A 352 -0.35 -18.80 -6.01
N ALA A 353 -0.10 -17.60 -6.53
CA ALA A 353 0.81 -17.41 -7.65
C ALA A 353 2.27 -17.72 -7.27
N SER A 354 2.68 -17.37 -6.05
CA SER A 354 4.02 -17.66 -5.54
C SER A 354 4.22 -19.17 -5.35
N GLU A 355 3.24 -19.88 -4.79
CA GLU A 355 3.29 -21.33 -4.56
C GLU A 355 3.29 -22.13 -5.88
N ALA A 356 2.69 -21.60 -6.95
CA ALA A 356 2.53 -22.28 -8.23
C ALA A 356 3.81 -22.36 -9.09
N GLY A 357 4.95 -21.84 -8.61
CA GLY A 357 6.24 -21.99 -9.29
C GLY A 357 6.66 -23.45 -9.48
N GLN A 358 7.33 -23.74 -10.59
CA GLN A 358 7.80 -25.09 -10.88
C GLN A 358 9.24 -25.06 -11.40
N LEU A 359 10.12 -25.85 -10.79
CA LEU A 359 11.53 -25.98 -11.16
C LEU A 359 12.23 -24.60 -11.19
N GLU A 360 12.84 -24.21 -12.29
CA GLU A 360 13.77 -23.10 -12.39
C GLU A 360 13.08 -21.73 -12.61
N LEU A 361 11.73 -21.66 -12.69
CA LEU A 361 11.01 -20.41 -12.95
C LEU A 361 9.60 -20.41 -12.37
N ASN A 362 9.17 -19.29 -11.82
CA ASN A 362 7.76 -19.04 -11.53
C ASN A 362 7.10 -18.29 -12.71
N VAL A 363 6.27 -18.97 -13.49
CA VAL A 363 5.61 -18.39 -14.66
C VAL A 363 4.34 -17.59 -14.32
N MET A 364 3.94 -17.53 -13.04
CA MET A 364 2.75 -16.82 -12.56
C MET A 364 3.05 -15.38 -12.11
N GLU A 365 4.26 -14.90 -12.28
CA GLU A 365 4.66 -13.53 -11.92
C GLU A 365 3.77 -12.42 -12.51
N PRO A 366 3.20 -12.49 -13.72
CA PRO A 366 2.31 -11.44 -14.23
C PRO A 366 1.10 -11.16 -13.34
N VAL A 367 0.38 -12.19 -12.89
CA VAL A 367 -0.77 -12.00 -11.99
C VAL A 367 -0.30 -11.60 -10.58
N LEU A 368 0.86 -12.08 -10.15
CA LEU A 368 1.47 -11.71 -8.88
C LEU A 368 1.76 -10.20 -8.84
N VAL A 369 2.52 -9.69 -9.82
CA VAL A 369 2.90 -8.26 -9.87
C VAL A 369 1.69 -7.36 -10.06
N PHE A 370 0.71 -7.76 -10.87
CA PHE A 370 -0.53 -7.00 -11.05
C PHE A 370 -1.21 -6.74 -9.70
N ASN A 371 -1.41 -7.78 -8.89
CA ASN A 371 -2.05 -7.65 -7.59
C ASN A 371 -1.18 -6.90 -6.57
N LEU A 372 0.14 -7.08 -6.59
CA LEU A 372 1.06 -6.41 -5.67
C LEU A 372 1.10 -4.90 -5.91
N LEU A 373 1.35 -4.46 -7.15
CA LEU A 373 1.42 -3.04 -7.48
C LEU A 373 0.05 -2.35 -7.35
N GLN A 374 -1.04 -3.04 -7.67
CA GLN A 374 -2.39 -2.55 -7.42
C GLN A 374 -2.61 -2.29 -5.92
N SER A 375 -2.25 -3.26 -5.06
CA SER A 375 -2.40 -3.13 -3.61
C SER A 375 -1.68 -1.90 -3.06
N ILE A 376 -0.42 -1.70 -3.42
CA ILE A 376 0.37 -0.54 -2.98
C ILE A 376 -0.25 0.76 -3.48
N SER A 377 -0.65 0.81 -4.75
CA SER A 377 -1.22 2.01 -5.37
C SER A 377 -2.55 2.42 -4.73
N ILE A 378 -3.49 1.48 -4.54
CA ILE A 378 -4.78 1.79 -3.93
C ILE A 378 -4.65 2.13 -2.45
N MET A 379 -3.71 1.51 -1.71
CA MET A 379 -3.41 1.88 -0.33
C MET A 379 -2.89 3.31 -0.25
N ASN A 380 -1.90 3.67 -1.08
CA ASN A 380 -1.35 5.02 -1.12
C ASN A 380 -2.43 6.08 -1.39
N ASN A 381 -3.27 5.85 -2.40
CA ASN A 381 -4.34 6.76 -2.76
C ASN A 381 -5.40 6.88 -1.64
N ALA A 382 -5.82 5.74 -1.08
CA ALA A 382 -6.82 5.71 0.00
C ALA A 382 -6.31 6.41 1.26
N PHE A 383 -5.05 6.20 1.64
CA PHE A 383 -4.47 6.82 2.83
C PHE A 383 -4.31 8.35 2.69
N ASN A 384 -3.98 8.84 1.49
CA ASN A 384 -3.97 10.28 1.22
C ASN A 384 -5.36 10.90 1.42
N VAL A 385 -6.39 10.38 0.73
CA VAL A 385 -7.74 10.94 0.85
C VAL A 385 -8.34 10.73 2.24
N PHE A 386 -8.04 9.63 2.91
CA PHE A 386 -8.48 9.39 4.28
C PHE A 386 -7.86 10.36 5.28
N THR A 387 -6.58 10.65 5.13
CA THR A 387 -5.86 11.62 5.96
C THR A 387 -6.45 13.01 5.77
N ASP A 388 -6.50 13.49 4.52
CA ASP A 388 -6.85 14.87 4.20
C ASP A 388 -8.35 15.15 4.35
N TYR A 389 -9.20 14.16 4.08
CA TYR A 389 -10.65 14.35 4.00
C TYR A 389 -11.42 13.76 5.18
N CYS A 390 -10.73 13.03 6.08
CA CYS A 390 -11.36 12.46 7.26
C CYS A 390 -10.58 12.83 8.53
N LEU A 391 -9.36 12.29 8.70
CA LEU A 391 -8.64 12.35 9.97
C LEU A 391 -8.38 13.78 10.45
N GLU A 392 -7.93 14.68 9.55
CA GLU A 392 -7.62 16.07 9.91
C GLU A 392 -8.84 16.83 10.44
N GLY A 393 -10.03 16.54 9.91
CA GLY A 393 -11.26 17.24 10.24
C GLY A 393 -12.14 16.57 11.30
N ILE A 394 -11.67 15.52 11.98
CA ILE A 394 -12.43 14.89 13.08
C ILE A 394 -12.55 15.87 14.25
N GLU A 395 -13.77 16.01 14.77
CA GLU A 395 -14.10 16.78 15.96
C GLU A 395 -14.70 15.88 17.06
N ALA A 396 -14.43 16.21 18.34
CA ALA A 396 -15.01 15.51 19.47
C ALA A 396 -16.32 16.20 19.92
N ASN A 397 -17.35 15.43 20.21
CA ASN A 397 -18.59 15.93 20.77
C ASN A 397 -18.47 15.94 22.32
N GLU A 398 -17.65 16.85 22.86
CA GLU A 398 -17.17 16.86 24.24
C GLU A 398 -18.29 16.82 25.27
N GLN A 399 -19.36 17.62 25.11
CA GLN A 399 -20.47 17.62 26.07
C GLN A 399 -21.18 16.27 26.08
N HIS A 400 -21.40 15.67 24.92
CA HIS A 400 -22.05 14.38 24.81
C HIS A 400 -21.23 13.24 25.46
N LEU A 401 -19.91 13.30 25.25
CA LEU A 401 -18.98 12.37 25.89
C LEU A 401 -18.97 12.51 27.42
N LYS A 402 -19.00 13.73 27.92
CA LYS A 402 -19.10 14.04 29.35
C LYS A 402 -20.40 13.47 29.94
N ASP A 403 -21.53 13.71 29.28
CA ASP A 403 -22.84 13.22 29.72
C ASP A 403 -22.85 11.68 29.83
N TYR A 404 -22.21 10.98 28.89
CA TYR A 404 -22.06 9.51 28.96
C TYR A 404 -21.26 9.05 30.17
N VAL A 405 -20.15 9.72 30.49
CA VAL A 405 -19.34 9.36 31.69
C VAL A 405 -20.12 9.58 32.97
N GLU A 406 -20.84 10.72 33.07
CA GLU A 406 -21.63 11.06 34.27
C GLU A 406 -22.80 10.10 34.51
N GLN A 407 -23.42 9.59 33.42
CA GLN A 407 -24.55 8.66 33.51
C GLN A 407 -24.13 7.19 33.63
N SER A 408 -22.88 6.86 33.29
CA SER A 408 -22.42 5.47 33.28
C SER A 408 -22.17 4.95 34.68
N VAL A 409 -22.63 3.73 34.92
CA VAL A 409 -22.32 2.98 36.18
C VAL A 409 -20.86 2.50 36.21
N GLY A 410 -20.15 2.52 35.05
CA GLY A 410 -18.75 2.07 34.95
C GLY A 410 -17.77 2.83 35.83
N VAL A 411 -18.07 4.09 36.18
CA VAL A 411 -17.26 4.90 37.11
C VAL A 411 -17.18 4.30 38.55
N ILE A 412 -18.09 3.40 38.89
CA ILE A 412 -18.13 2.75 40.20
C ILE A 412 -16.87 1.90 40.46
N THR A 413 -16.19 1.46 39.40
CA THR A 413 -14.94 0.71 39.52
C THR A 413 -13.86 1.48 40.27
N ALA A 414 -13.85 2.82 40.16
CA ALA A 414 -12.92 3.67 40.93
C ALA A 414 -13.24 3.71 42.42
N VAL A 415 -14.46 3.48 42.80
CA VAL A 415 -14.92 3.47 44.23
C VAL A 415 -14.56 2.15 44.90
N ASN A 416 -14.37 1.08 44.16
CA ASN A 416 -14.17 -0.27 44.71
C ASN A 416 -12.99 -0.40 45.70
N PRO A 417 -11.80 0.18 45.45
CA PRO A 417 -10.69 0.12 46.41
C PRO A 417 -10.99 0.78 47.75
N HIS A 418 -11.93 1.73 47.80
CA HIS A 418 -12.26 2.52 49.01
C HIS A 418 -13.39 1.91 49.83
N LEU A 419 -14.41 1.29 49.22
CA LEU A 419 -15.61 0.78 49.89
C LEU A 419 -15.69 -0.76 49.92
N GLY A 420 -14.88 -1.45 49.13
CA GLY A 420 -14.93 -2.90 48.99
C GLY A 420 -16.08 -3.38 48.08
N TYR A 421 -15.92 -4.59 47.56
CA TYR A 421 -16.76 -5.16 46.49
C TYR A 421 -18.24 -5.29 46.85
N GLU A 422 -18.59 -5.66 48.09
CA GLU A 422 -19.98 -5.89 48.49
C GLU A 422 -20.81 -4.60 48.50
N VAL A 423 -20.25 -3.51 49.08
CA VAL A 423 -20.89 -2.19 49.10
C VAL A 423 -21.06 -1.66 47.68
N VAL A 424 -20.00 -1.74 46.87
CA VAL A 424 -19.96 -1.28 45.51
C VAL A 424 -20.96 -2.03 44.61
N SER A 425 -21.07 -3.37 44.77
CA SER A 425 -22.04 -4.18 44.03
C SER A 425 -23.48 -3.80 44.30
N ARG A 426 -23.80 -3.47 45.59
CA ARG A 426 -25.14 -2.98 45.96
C ARG A 426 -25.43 -1.63 45.32
N ILE A 427 -24.49 -0.68 45.37
CA ILE A 427 -24.64 0.65 44.79
C ILE A 427 -24.80 0.53 43.26
N ALA A 428 -23.98 -0.29 42.60
CA ALA A 428 -24.08 -0.53 41.15
C ALA A 428 -25.45 -1.06 40.74
N ARG A 429 -25.95 -2.08 41.45
CA ARG A 429 -27.27 -2.66 41.17
C ARG A 429 -28.37 -1.62 41.30
N GLU A 430 -28.30 -0.79 42.35
CA GLU A 430 -29.31 0.22 42.61
C GLU A 430 -29.25 1.38 41.64
N ALA A 431 -28.04 1.79 41.20
CA ALA A 431 -27.83 2.77 40.15
C ALA A 431 -28.55 2.35 38.87
N ILE A 432 -28.37 1.10 38.45
CA ILE A 432 -29.02 0.53 37.25
C ILE A 432 -30.56 0.50 37.43
N LEU A 433 -31.05 0.02 38.56
CA LEU A 433 -32.50 -0.16 38.79
C LEU A 433 -33.26 1.16 38.92
N LYS A 434 -32.63 2.18 39.53
CA LYS A 434 -33.29 3.47 39.86
C LYS A 434 -32.91 4.59 38.89
N GLY A 435 -31.97 4.37 37.98
CA GLY A 435 -31.46 5.41 37.05
C GLY A 435 -30.75 6.56 37.80
N LYS A 436 -30.17 6.29 38.99
CA LYS A 436 -29.40 7.26 39.75
C LYS A 436 -27.92 7.15 39.48
N SER A 437 -27.19 8.27 39.56
CA SER A 437 -25.73 8.26 39.42
C SER A 437 -25.07 7.57 40.65
N VAL A 438 -23.84 7.06 40.42
CA VAL A 438 -23.01 6.48 41.49
C VAL A 438 -22.76 7.51 42.58
N ARG A 439 -22.49 8.77 42.22
CA ARG A 439 -22.26 9.88 43.14
C ARG A 439 -23.48 10.10 44.07
N GLU A 440 -24.68 10.21 43.49
CA GLU A 440 -25.92 10.42 44.25
C GLU A 440 -26.18 9.30 45.27
N LEU A 441 -25.92 8.05 44.89
CA LEU A 441 -26.12 6.91 45.79
C LEU A 441 -25.07 6.85 46.90
N CYS A 442 -23.81 7.15 46.62
CA CYS A 442 -22.77 7.23 47.65
C CYS A 442 -23.08 8.29 48.70
N LEU A 443 -23.55 9.46 48.28
CA LEU A 443 -23.99 10.53 49.18
C LEU A 443 -25.27 10.14 49.95
N GLN A 444 -26.28 9.55 49.28
CA GLN A 444 -27.51 9.12 49.89
C GLN A 444 -27.30 8.08 51.00
N TYR A 445 -26.30 7.21 50.84
CA TYR A 445 -25.95 6.16 51.83
C TYR A 445 -24.90 6.62 52.85
N ASP A 446 -24.41 7.84 52.74
CA ASP A 446 -23.41 8.42 53.65
C ASP A 446 -22.13 7.53 53.72
N VAL A 447 -21.75 6.93 52.58
CA VAL A 447 -20.56 6.06 52.52
C VAL A 447 -19.29 6.79 52.08
N LEU A 448 -19.40 7.91 51.42
CA LEU A 448 -18.32 8.83 51.03
C LEU A 448 -18.84 10.27 51.05
N THR A 449 -17.98 11.19 51.43
CA THR A 449 -18.26 12.64 51.36
C THR A 449 -18.15 13.17 49.95
N GLU A 450 -18.67 14.39 49.71
CA GLU A 450 -18.57 15.05 48.42
C GLU A 450 -17.13 15.30 48.00
N GLU A 451 -16.27 15.69 48.95
CA GLU A 451 -14.83 15.90 48.75
C GLU A 451 -14.10 14.62 48.37
N GLU A 452 -14.41 13.49 49.03
CA GLU A 452 -13.84 12.18 48.70
C GLU A 452 -14.28 11.73 47.28
N LEU A 453 -15.55 11.90 46.96
CA LEU A 453 -16.08 11.57 45.65
C LEU A 453 -15.45 12.43 44.52
N ASP A 454 -15.16 13.71 44.80
CA ASP A 454 -14.47 14.57 43.82
C ASP A 454 -13.05 14.09 43.52
N LEU A 455 -12.37 13.49 44.50
CA LEU A 455 -11.05 12.91 44.30
C LEU A 455 -11.13 11.54 43.59
N ILE A 456 -12.04 10.65 44.04
CA ILE A 456 -12.17 9.27 43.55
C ILE A 456 -12.74 9.25 42.12
N LEU A 457 -13.80 10.01 41.87
CA LEU A 457 -14.50 10.06 40.59
C LEU A 457 -13.93 11.13 39.67
N ASN A 458 -12.73 11.67 39.93
CA ASN A 458 -12.05 12.54 39.00
C ASN A 458 -11.78 11.77 37.69
N PRO A 459 -12.43 12.11 36.56
CA PRO A 459 -12.33 11.32 35.35
C PRO A 459 -10.89 11.24 34.80
N TYR A 460 -10.10 12.29 35.00
CA TYR A 460 -8.71 12.30 34.54
C TYR A 460 -7.82 11.35 35.34
N GLU A 461 -8.03 11.27 36.66
CA GLU A 461 -7.30 10.31 37.51
C GLU A 461 -7.66 8.86 37.19
N MET A 462 -8.92 8.59 36.81
CA MET A 462 -9.37 7.24 36.40
C MET A 462 -8.75 6.77 35.06
N THR A 463 -8.09 7.65 34.32
CA THR A 463 -7.46 7.31 33.04
C THR A 463 -5.93 7.12 33.11
N LYS A 464 -5.40 7.04 34.33
CA LYS A 464 -3.99 6.80 34.64
C LYS A 464 -3.80 5.50 35.43
N PRO A 465 -2.61 4.87 35.36
CA PRO A 465 -2.26 3.78 36.26
C PRO A 465 -2.30 4.23 37.72
N GLY A 466 -2.83 3.40 38.61
CA GLY A 466 -2.92 3.67 40.04
C GLY A 466 -4.35 3.58 40.60
N ILE A 467 -4.55 4.04 41.81
CA ILE A 467 -5.86 4.09 42.48
C ILE A 467 -6.31 5.55 42.51
N ALA A 468 -7.43 5.85 41.87
CA ALA A 468 -8.01 7.19 41.93
C ALA A 468 -8.35 7.56 43.39
N GLY A 469 -7.97 8.76 43.84
CA GLY A 469 -8.16 9.16 45.23
C GLY A 469 -7.21 8.48 46.21
N ALA A 470 -6.06 7.92 45.77
CA ALA A 470 -5.10 7.22 46.65
C ALA A 470 -4.66 8.06 47.88
N SER A 471 -4.61 9.38 47.78
CA SER A 471 -4.28 10.29 48.88
C SER A 471 -5.23 10.18 50.09
N LEU A 472 -6.39 9.55 49.92
CA LEU A 472 -7.33 9.29 51.02
C LEU A 472 -6.83 8.20 51.97
N PHE A 473 -6.01 7.24 51.48
CA PHE A 473 -5.40 6.21 52.34
C PHE A 473 -4.32 6.77 53.24
N ASP A 474 -3.67 7.88 52.89
CA ASP A 474 -2.64 8.52 53.70
C ASP A 474 -3.24 9.36 54.88
N ARG A 475 -4.57 9.52 54.89
CA ARG A 475 -5.31 10.25 55.92
C ARG A 475 -5.89 9.35 57.02
N GLN A 476 -5.80 8.02 56.86
CA GLN A 476 -6.16 7.02 57.88
C GLN A 476 -4.92 6.56 58.64
#